data_04d5fc07573e20e0dc6582c23f9a6dca
#
_entry.id   04d5fc07573e20e0dc6582c23f9a6dca
#
_cell.length_a   1.000
_cell.length_b   1.000
_cell.length_c   1.000
_cell.angle_alpha   90.00
_cell.angle_beta   90.00
_cell.angle_gamma   90.00
#
_symmetry.space_group_name_H-M   'P 1'
#
loop_
_entity.id
_entity.type
_entity.pdbx_description
1 polymer ?
#
loop_
_entity_poly.entity_id
_entity_poly.type
_entity_poly.pdbx_seq_one_letter_code
_entity_poly.pdbx_strand_id
1 'polypeptide(L)'
;MGGSSPRLALSRRGLLRTAGASAAVVGGGGLLEACSSSIKGASGGSTSTTGGGGTKDIVIGFIHPLTGALAGFGSSDNWIMTKIAQTPQYKNGFKIGGKTYQVTVKSYDTQSDPNRAGDLANQAILSDKVDVLLTSSTPETVNPVATKAEALGTPLICGNVPWQAWYANLGGNPTPGKSTFKPKNSIVYFLGVNDLCEAFIAMWDRIHAQLHTNKVVGCAFPNDSDGNAFRATWPIFAHPAGYTLVDPPPYTDGLTNYSSMINQFKETNCEFFTNVPLPPDFNVMWKQAAQQGFKPKLATVAKVLLFPSDVTALGSLVNNVATDAWWTPNMPWKSSLTGETCQQIADQYEAATGKQWVQALSNYSLFEVAYAALVASGDPHDKKAVADALFKVNIEALAGQLNWTSNKNPAPGVVDTPCVGVQWKPSSKWGYSMEVVDNKLMPNVPLTGTLEPTNK
;
A
#
# COMPACT_ATOMS: atom_id res chain seq x y z
N MET A 1 -28.58 51.61 -37.76
CA MET A 1 -27.80 50.95 -38.80
C MET A 1 -26.85 50.01 -38.04
N GLY A 2 -27.08 48.80 -37.83
CA GLY A 2 -27.56 47.70 -38.65
C GLY A 2 -26.38 46.91 -39.17
N GLY A 3 -26.02 45.80 -38.49
CA GLY A 3 -24.94 44.96 -38.92
C GLY A 3 -24.85 43.71 -38.04
N SER A 4 -25.76 42.78 -38.25
CA SER A 4 -25.78 41.42 -37.70
C SER A 4 -24.81 40.51 -38.47
N SER A 5 -23.93 39.78 -37.79
CA SER A 5 -23.14 38.68 -38.37
C SER A 5 -23.70 37.33 -37.93
N PRO A 6 -23.79 36.33 -38.83
CA PRO A 6 -24.45 35.07 -38.55
C PRO A 6 -23.56 34.05 -37.86
N ARG A 7 -24.15 33.32 -36.93
CA ARG A 7 -23.59 32.11 -36.29
C ARG A 7 -23.72 30.93 -37.27
N LEU A 8 -22.60 30.29 -37.57
CA LEU A 8 -22.56 29.00 -38.26
C LEU A 8 -22.58 27.86 -37.25
N ALA A 9 -23.68 27.14 -37.24
CA ALA A 9 -23.81 25.87 -36.54
C ALA A 9 -23.20 24.74 -37.37
N LEU A 10 -22.18 24.07 -36.89
CA LEU A 10 -21.64 22.84 -37.51
C LEU A 10 -22.28 21.60 -36.88
N SER A 11 -23.03 20.90 -37.69
CA SER A 11 -23.71 19.64 -37.39
C SER A 11 -22.74 18.45 -37.38
N ARG A 12 -22.91 17.54 -36.41
CA ARG A 12 -22.14 16.31 -36.20
C ARG A 12 -22.43 15.17 -37.22
N ARG A 13 -22.63 15.45 -38.49
CA ARG A 13 -22.85 14.40 -39.49
C ARG A 13 -22.17 14.75 -40.81
N GLY A 14 -20.87 14.45 -40.91
CA GLY A 14 -20.20 14.66 -42.18
C GLY A 14 -18.72 14.46 -42.20
N LEU A 15 -18.22 13.30 -41.71
CA LEU A 15 -16.82 12.90 -42.01
C LEU A 15 -16.70 11.35 -42.01
N LEU A 16 -17.37 10.76 -42.98
CA LEU A 16 -17.11 9.40 -43.43
C LEU A 16 -17.31 9.39 -44.93
N ARG A 17 -16.22 9.48 -45.70
CA ARG A 17 -16.03 8.94 -47.05
C ARG A 17 -14.92 9.72 -47.77
N THR A 18 -13.71 9.16 -47.74
CA THR A 18 -12.97 8.99 -49.02
C THR A 18 -11.96 7.88 -48.80
N ALA A 19 -12.20 6.80 -49.50
CA ALA A 19 -11.31 5.69 -49.72
C ALA A 19 -10.35 6.05 -50.87
N GLY A 20 -9.17 5.43 -50.86
CA GLY A 20 -8.25 5.50 -52.00
C GLY A 20 -6.92 4.84 -51.70
N ALA A 21 -6.87 3.56 -51.93
CA ALA A 21 -5.83 2.63 -52.33
C ALA A 21 -4.46 3.21 -52.73
N SER A 22 -3.36 2.63 -52.23
CA SER A 22 -2.39 1.85 -53.02
C SER A 22 -1.08 1.62 -52.28
N ALA A 23 -0.68 0.38 -52.32
CA ALA A 23 0.67 -0.22 -52.53
C ALA A 23 1.62 -0.41 -51.36
N ALA A 24 1.80 -1.67 -51.13
CA ALA A 24 2.86 -2.47 -50.52
C ALA A 24 4.29 -1.89 -50.53
N VAL A 25 5.03 -2.21 -49.46
CA VAL A 25 6.26 -3.02 -49.48
C VAL A 25 6.82 -3.18 -48.02
N VAL A 26 6.85 -4.45 -47.59
CA VAL A 26 7.91 -5.18 -46.83
C VAL A 26 8.68 -4.50 -45.69
N GLY A 27 8.60 -5.13 -44.51
CA GLY A 27 9.75 -5.31 -43.65
C GLY A 27 9.63 -4.72 -42.25
N GLY A 28 9.60 -5.54 -41.25
CA GLY A 28 9.97 -5.19 -39.90
C GLY A 28 8.85 -5.35 -38.87
N GLY A 29 8.66 -6.59 -38.41
CA GLY A 29 7.88 -6.87 -37.20
C GLY A 29 8.54 -6.24 -35.98
N GLY A 30 7.75 -5.59 -35.18
CA GLY A 30 8.09 -5.02 -33.89
C GLY A 30 6.84 -4.98 -33.02
N LEU A 31 6.57 -6.06 -32.40
CA LEU A 31 6.02 -6.35 -31.09
C LEU A 31 5.49 -5.15 -30.30
N LEU A 32 4.17 -5.02 -30.26
CA LEU A 32 3.45 -4.50 -29.12
C LEU A 32 2.89 -5.68 -28.32
N GLU A 33 3.77 -6.42 -27.66
CA GLU A 33 3.40 -7.28 -26.55
C GLU A 33 3.36 -6.45 -25.28
N ALA A 34 2.14 -6.22 -24.81
CA ALA A 34 1.89 -5.75 -23.45
C ALA A 34 2.48 -6.79 -22.49
N CYS A 35 3.48 -6.41 -21.71
CA CYS A 35 4.18 -7.25 -20.75
C CYS A 35 3.25 -7.81 -19.68
N SER A 36 2.73 -9.00 -19.87
CA SER A 36 2.36 -9.89 -18.78
C SER A 36 3.58 -10.75 -18.44
N SER A 37 4.36 -10.35 -17.45
CA SER A 37 5.48 -11.16 -16.98
C SER A 37 4.96 -12.28 -16.08
N SER A 38 4.93 -13.50 -16.59
CA SER A 38 4.75 -14.70 -15.78
C SER A 38 6.14 -15.27 -15.43
N ILE A 39 6.47 -15.41 -14.16
CA ILE A 39 7.69 -16.07 -13.71
C ILE A 39 7.38 -17.56 -13.57
N LYS A 40 7.89 -18.37 -14.49
CA LYS A 40 7.94 -19.84 -14.34
C LYS A 40 9.23 -20.21 -13.64
N GLY A 41 9.15 -21.06 -12.62
CA GLY A 41 10.33 -21.73 -12.07
C GLY A 41 11.05 -22.50 -13.19
N ALA A 42 12.35 -22.28 -13.31
CA ALA A 42 13.16 -22.91 -14.35
C ALA A 42 13.18 -24.43 -14.18
N SER A 43 12.52 -25.18 -15.07
CA SER A 43 12.77 -26.59 -15.27
C SER A 43 13.34 -26.80 -16.67
N GLY A 44 14.61 -27.18 -16.72
CA GLY A 44 15.24 -27.64 -17.95
C GLY A 44 14.77 -29.06 -18.31
N GLY A 45 14.55 -29.30 -19.60
CA GLY A 45 14.45 -30.64 -20.17
C GLY A 45 13.06 -31.02 -20.68
N SER A 46 12.81 -30.73 -21.97
CA SER A 46 11.72 -31.39 -22.72
C SER A 46 12.01 -32.86 -22.88
N THR A 47 11.24 -33.71 -22.23
CA THR A 47 10.99 -35.07 -22.71
C THR A 47 9.48 -35.30 -22.68
N SER A 48 8.89 -35.40 -23.86
CA SER A 48 7.53 -35.85 -24.05
C SER A 48 7.40 -37.28 -23.53
N THR A 49 6.69 -37.46 -22.42
CA THR A 49 6.20 -38.78 -21.99
C THR A 49 4.69 -38.67 -21.81
N THR A 50 4.00 -39.45 -22.60
CA THR A 50 2.56 -39.75 -22.57
C THR A 50 2.16 -40.34 -21.22
N GLY A 51 1.06 -39.82 -20.65
CA GLY A 51 0.18 -40.55 -19.70
C GLY A 51 0.55 -40.46 -18.23
N GLY A 52 0.01 -39.43 -17.58
CA GLY A 52 -0.11 -39.36 -16.14
C GLY A 52 -0.92 -38.07 -15.84
N GLY A 53 -2.08 -38.18 -15.17
CA GLY A 53 -2.90 -37.02 -14.82
C GLY A 53 -2.10 -36.03 -13.98
N GLY A 54 -1.44 -35.08 -14.65
CA GLY A 54 -0.68 -34.00 -14.02
C GLY A 54 -1.64 -33.14 -13.19
N THR A 55 -1.25 -32.83 -11.97
CA THR A 55 -1.98 -31.86 -11.15
C THR A 55 -1.94 -30.52 -11.87
N LYS A 56 -3.10 -29.85 -11.96
CA LYS A 56 -3.17 -28.47 -12.49
C LYS A 56 -2.32 -27.57 -11.58
N ASP A 57 -1.53 -26.68 -12.19
CA ASP A 57 -0.71 -25.72 -11.45
C ASP A 57 -1.55 -24.75 -10.62
N ILE A 58 -1.03 -24.33 -9.47
CA ILE A 58 -1.60 -23.24 -8.67
C ILE A 58 -1.26 -21.91 -9.36
N VAL A 59 -2.26 -21.05 -9.52
CA VAL A 59 -2.09 -19.71 -10.07
C VAL A 59 -2.39 -18.67 -8.99
N ILE A 60 -1.38 -17.91 -8.61
CA ILE A 60 -1.49 -16.76 -7.70
C ILE A 60 -1.53 -15.49 -8.54
N GLY A 61 -2.56 -14.66 -8.36
CA GLY A 61 -2.63 -13.34 -9.00
C GLY A 61 -2.16 -12.26 -8.04
N PHE A 62 -1.18 -11.43 -8.42
CA PHE A 62 -0.73 -10.29 -7.62
C PHE A 62 -1.07 -8.99 -8.35
N ILE A 63 -2.02 -8.22 -7.78
CA ILE A 63 -2.50 -6.95 -8.31
C ILE A 63 -1.92 -5.83 -7.46
N HIS A 64 -1.06 -5.00 -8.05
CA HIS A 64 -0.25 -4.02 -7.32
C HIS A 64 0.14 -2.82 -8.18
N PRO A 65 0.53 -1.65 -7.60
CA PRO A 65 0.88 -0.46 -8.35
C PRO A 65 2.37 -0.46 -8.69
N LEU A 66 2.77 -0.98 -9.85
CA LEU A 66 4.17 -0.91 -10.29
C LEU A 66 4.50 0.46 -10.91
N THR A 67 3.48 1.17 -11.40
CA THR A 67 3.62 2.49 -12.03
C THR A 67 2.56 3.47 -11.52
N GLY A 68 2.76 4.77 -11.79
CA GLY A 68 1.85 5.85 -11.37
C GLY A 68 2.18 6.42 -9.99
N ALA A 69 1.24 7.18 -9.42
CA ALA A 69 1.43 7.96 -8.19
C ALA A 69 1.69 7.10 -6.93
N LEU A 70 1.23 5.85 -6.93
CA LEU A 70 1.36 4.90 -5.83
C LEU A 70 2.49 3.88 -6.06
N ALA A 71 3.34 4.06 -7.06
CA ALA A 71 4.40 3.10 -7.42
C ALA A 71 5.39 2.81 -6.28
N GLY A 72 5.51 3.71 -5.30
CA GLY A 72 6.30 3.47 -4.08
C GLY A 72 5.87 2.20 -3.34
N PHE A 73 4.56 1.94 -3.26
CA PHE A 73 3.99 0.76 -2.58
C PHE A 73 4.30 -0.56 -3.30
N GLY A 74 4.59 -0.54 -4.60
CA GLY A 74 5.00 -1.71 -5.40
C GLY A 74 6.50 -1.74 -5.72
N SER A 75 7.30 -0.82 -5.20
CA SER A 75 8.70 -0.61 -5.62
C SER A 75 9.64 -1.79 -5.36
N SER A 76 9.32 -2.66 -4.40
CA SER A 76 10.07 -3.90 -4.09
C SER A 76 9.47 -5.16 -4.70
N ASP A 77 8.27 -5.11 -5.27
CA ASP A 77 7.49 -6.30 -5.57
C ASP A 77 8.11 -7.20 -6.63
N ASN A 78 8.73 -6.63 -7.66
CA ASN A 78 9.45 -7.43 -8.66
C ASN A 78 10.62 -8.22 -8.04
N TRP A 79 11.34 -7.61 -7.09
CA TRP A 79 12.40 -8.31 -6.35
C TRP A 79 11.80 -9.36 -5.42
N ILE A 80 10.71 -9.05 -4.72
CA ILE A 80 10.00 -10.00 -3.85
C ILE A 80 9.56 -11.22 -4.64
N MET A 81 8.89 -11.06 -5.78
CA MET A 81 8.47 -12.18 -6.63
C MET A 81 9.65 -13.04 -7.06
N THR A 82 10.78 -12.43 -7.44
CA THR A 82 12.00 -13.14 -7.78
C THR A 82 12.55 -13.92 -6.58
N LYS A 83 12.59 -13.29 -5.40
CA LYS A 83 13.09 -13.92 -4.16
C LYS A 83 12.17 -15.07 -3.73
N ILE A 84 10.86 -14.88 -3.76
CA ILE A 84 9.87 -15.91 -3.43
C ILE A 84 10.00 -17.14 -4.34
N ALA A 85 10.16 -16.93 -5.64
CA ALA A 85 10.32 -18.03 -6.61
C ALA A 85 11.57 -18.90 -6.33
N GLN A 86 12.55 -18.39 -5.61
CA GLN A 86 13.77 -19.11 -5.22
C GLN A 86 13.62 -19.88 -3.89
N THR A 87 12.59 -19.60 -3.09
CA THR A 87 12.35 -20.31 -1.83
C THR A 87 12.06 -21.80 -2.10
N PRO A 88 12.46 -22.72 -1.21
CA PRO A 88 12.23 -24.15 -1.42
C PRO A 88 10.77 -24.51 -1.70
N GLN A 89 9.85 -23.84 -1.04
CA GLN A 89 8.40 -24.07 -1.17
C GLN A 89 7.92 -23.74 -2.59
N TYR A 90 8.21 -22.54 -3.07
CA TYR A 90 7.77 -22.07 -4.39
C TYR A 90 8.53 -22.75 -5.52
N LYS A 91 9.84 -22.97 -5.35
CA LYS A 91 10.70 -23.60 -6.36
C LYS A 91 10.35 -25.07 -6.61
N ASN A 92 10.05 -25.82 -5.53
CA ASN A 92 9.80 -27.26 -5.62
C ASN A 92 8.31 -27.61 -5.73
N GLY A 93 7.43 -26.62 -5.68
CA GLY A 93 5.98 -26.78 -5.65
C GLY A 93 5.42 -27.05 -4.26
N PHE A 94 4.12 -26.77 -4.09
CA PHE A 94 3.40 -26.94 -2.82
C PHE A 94 2.95 -28.39 -2.65
N LYS A 95 3.23 -28.97 -1.49
CA LYS A 95 2.77 -30.32 -1.14
C LYS A 95 1.43 -30.22 -0.42
N ILE A 96 0.35 -30.63 -1.08
CA ILE A 96 -1.03 -30.53 -0.58
C ILE A 96 -1.74 -31.85 -0.82
N GLY A 97 -2.32 -32.46 0.21
CA GLY A 97 -3.08 -33.71 0.09
C GLY A 97 -2.28 -34.87 -0.54
N GLY A 98 -0.96 -34.93 -0.31
CA GLY A 98 -0.07 -35.94 -0.88
C GLY A 98 0.34 -35.70 -2.33
N LYS A 99 -0.09 -34.60 -2.95
CA LYS A 99 0.28 -34.18 -4.31
C LYS A 99 1.22 -32.98 -4.28
N THR A 100 2.01 -32.82 -5.34
CA THR A 100 2.86 -31.62 -5.54
C THR A 100 2.28 -30.78 -6.66
N TYR A 101 2.03 -29.50 -6.37
CA TYR A 101 1.47 -28.52 -7.30
C TYR A 101 2.55 -27.50 -7.65
N GLN A 102 2.84 -27.29 -8.92
CA GLN A 102 3.67 -26.17 -9.34
C GLN A 102 2.93 -24.86 -9.14
N VAL A 103 3.67 -23.77 -8.93
CA VAL A 103 3.08 -22.45 -8.62
C VAL A 103 3.51 -21.44 -9.68
N THR A 104 2.54 -20.75 -10.23
CA THR A 104 2.74 -19.60 -11.12
C THR A 104 2.22 -18.35 -10.46
N VAL A 105 3.03 -17.28 -10.40
CA VAL A 105 2.61 -15.96 -9.96
C VAL A 105 2.39 -15.07 -11.19
N LYS A 106 1.18 -14.55 -11.36
CA LYS A 106 0.85 -13.56 -12.39
C LYS A 106 0.80 -12.17 -11.77
N SER A 107 1.54 -11.24 -12.33
CA SER A 107 1.63 -9.84 -11.90
C SER A 107 0.73 -8.96 -12.77
N TYR A 108 0.01 -8.03 -12.13
CA TYR A 108 -0.92 -7.11 -12.79
C TYR A 108 -0.68 -5.69 -12.27
N ASP A 109 -0.18 -4.80 -13.13
CA ASP A 109 0.06 -3.40 -12.78
C ASP A 109 -1.22 -2.58 -12.85
N THR A 110 -1.66 -2.06 -11.70
CA THR A 110 -2.82 -1.17 -11.59
C THR A 110 -2.58 0.20 -12.23
N GLN A 111 -1.33 0.58 -12.46
CA GLN A 111 -0.95 1.93 -12.88
C GLN A 111 -1.49 3.01 -11.92
N SER A 112 -1.72 2.64 -10.66
CA SER A 112 -2.33 3.49 -9.63
C SER A 112 -3.75 3.98 -9.95
N ASP A 113 -4.48 3.28 -10.85
CA ASP A 113 -5.84 3.61 -11.26
C ASP A 113 -6.85 2.66 -10.61
N PRO A 114 -7.87 3.18 -9.89
CA PRO A 114 -8.88 2.38 -9.20
C PRO A 114 -9.75 1.53 -10.14
N ASN A 115 -10.12 2.07 -11.31
CA ASN A 115 -10.95 1.35 -12.27
C ASN A 115 -10.18 0.18 -12.87
N ARG A 116 -8.91 0.45 -13.26
CA ARG A 116 -8.01 -0.58 -13.76
C ARG A 116 -7.77 -1.68 -12.73
N ALA A 117 -7.63 -1.34 -11.44
CA ALA A 117 -7.48 -2.33 -10.37
C ALA A 117 -8.68 -3.29 -10.32
N GLY A 118 -9.91 -2.77 -10.43
CA GLY A 118 -11.13 -3.56 -10.51
C GLY A 118 -11.21 -4.42 -11.78
N ASP A 119 -10.80 -3.89 -12.94
CA ASP A 119 -10.80 -4.62 -14.22
C ASP A 119 -9.76 -5.74 -14.22
N LEU A 120 -8.58 -5.50 -13.66
CA LEU A 120 -7.53 -6.52 -13.48
C LEU A 120 -7.97 -7.63 -12.54
N ALA A 121 -8.73 -7.31 -11.48
CA ALA A 121 -9.32 -8.33 -10.62
C ALA A 121 -10.32 -9.21 -11.39
N ASN A 122 -11.19 -8.61 -12.21
CA ASN A 122 -12.08 -9.37 -13.09
C ASN A 122 -11.29 -10.25 -14.07
N GLN A 123 -10.26 -9.72 -14.72
CA GLN A 123 -9.39 -10.47 -15.62
C GLN A 123 -8.74 -11.67 -14.91
N ALA A 124 -8.10 -11.43 -13.77
CA ALA A 124 -7.41 -12.45 -12.99
C ALA A 124 -8.38 -13.59 -12.58
N ILE A 125 -9.60 -13.24 -12.15
CA ILE A 125 -10.58 -14.20 -11.66
C ILE A 125 -11.26 -14.96 -12.80
N LEU A 126 -11.75 -14.24 -13.82
CA LEU A 126 -12.66 -14.78 -14.84
C LEU A 126 -11.90 -15.34 -16.05
N SER A 127 -10.78 -14.73 -16.44
CA SER A 127 -10.01 -15.13 -17.62
C SER A 127 -8.82 -16.01 -17.23
N ASP A 128 -8.01 -15.53 -16.29
CA ASP A 128 -6.75 -16.19 -15.89
C ASP A 128 -6.96 -17.30 -14.86
N LYS A 129 -8.18 -17.39 -14.26
CA LYS A 129 -8.61 -18.45 -13.33
C LYS A 129 -7.66 -18.63 -12.16
N VAL A 130 -7.25 -17.53 -11.53
CA VAL A 130 -6.39 -17.56 -10.34
C VAL A 130 -7.06 -18.29 -9.18
N ASP A 131 -6.29 -19.01 -8.38
CA ASP A 131 -6.74 -19.75 -7.21
C ASP A 131 -6.83 -18.83 -5.97
N VAL A 132 -5.89 -17.87 -5.87
CA VAL A 132 -5.85 -16.84 -4.84
C VAL A 132 -5.35 -15.52 -5.41
N LEU A 133 -5.88 -14.41 -4.91
CA LEU A 133 -5.42 -13.06 -5.20
C LEU A 133 -4.59 -12.49 -4.05
N LEU A 134 -3.58 -11.73 -4.39
CA LEU A 134 -2.82 -10.85 -3.52
C LEU A 134 -2.99 -9.42 -4.00
N THR A 135 -3.08 -8.47 -3.06
CA THR A 135 -3.06 -7.04 -3.39
C THR A 135 -2.46 -6.24 -2.24
N SER A 136 -1.74 -5.20 -2.55
CA SER A 136 -1.12 -4.34 -1.56
C SER A 136 -0.91 -2.96 -2.13
N SER A 137 -1.47 -1.97 -1.47
CA SER A 137 -1.36 -0.54 -1.78
C SER A 137 -2.23 0.26 -0.81
N THR A 138 -2.76 1.38 -1.27
CA THR A 138 -3.72 2.24 -0.58
C THR A 138 -5.17 1.84 -0.91
N PRO A 139 -6.18 2.38 -0.20
CA PRO A 139 -7.59 2.05 -0.43
C PRO A 139 -8.03 2.23 -1.88
N GLU A 140 -7.47 3.19 -2.60
CA GLU A 140 -7.85 3.52 -3.98
C GLU A 140 -7.73 2.32 -4.92
N THR A 141 -6.70 1.50 -4.74
CA THR A 141 -6.47 0.34 -5.63
C THR A 141 -6.75 -1.00 -4.96
N VAL A 142 -6.69 -1.10 -3.61
CA VAL A 142 -7.01 -2.34 -2.89
C VAL A 142 -8.52 -2.59 -2.81
N ASN A 143 -9.31 -1.55 -2.51
CA ASN A 143 -10.76 -1.69 -2.31
C ASN A 143 -11.51 -2.19 -3.56
N PRO A 144 -11.23 -1.73 -4.80
CA PRO A 144 -11.84 -2.30 -5.99
C PRO A 144 -11.52 -3.79 -6.17
N VAL A 145 -10.29 -4.23 -5.87
CA VAL A 145 -9.90 -5.64 -5.93
C VAL A 145 -10.68 -6.46 -4.89
N ALA A 146 -10.75 -5.98 -3.64
CA ALA A 146 -11.47 -6.64 -2.56
C ALA A 146 -12.97 -6.78 -2.86
N THR A 147 -13.59 -5.73 -3.41
CA THR A 147 -15.00 -5.76 -3.84
C THR A 147 -15.25 -6.85 -4.89
N LYS A 148 -14.34 -6.97 -5.90
CA LYS A 148 -14.48 -8.00 -6.93
C LYS A 148 -14.22 -9.41 -6.40
N ALA A 149 -13.21 -9.58 -5.54
CA ALA A 149 -12.90 -10.86 -4.91
C ALA A 149 -14.07 -11.38 -4.07
N GLU A 150 -14.68 -10.53 -3.23
CA GLU A 150 -15.87 -10.88 -2.46
C GLU A 150 -17.07 -11.23 -3.35
N ALA A 151 -17.35 -10.43 -4.37
CA ALA A 151 -18.48 -10.65 -5.28
C ALA A 151 -18.34 -11.93 -6.12
N LEU A 152 -17.11 -12.31 -6.49
CA LEU A 152 -16.83 -13.45 -7.36
C LEU A 152 -16.32 -14.69 -6.60
N GLY A 153 -16.34 -14.65 -5.26
CA GLY A 153 -16.00 -15.79 -4.41
C GLY A 153 -14.54 -16.24 -4.57
N THR A 154 -13.61 -15.30 -4.70
CA THR A 154 -12.18 -15.63 -4.87
C THR A 154 -11.39 -15.25 -3.63
N PRO A 155 -10.57 -16.16 -3.04
CA PRO A 155 -9.74 -15.86 -1.89
C PRO A 155 -8.79 -14.69 -2.18
N LEU A 156 -8.69 -13.74 -1.23
CA LEU A 156 -7.87 -12.54 -1.38
C LEU A 156 -7.13 -12.22 -0.07
N ILE A 157 -5.86 -11.88 -0.20
CA ILE A 157 -5.03 -11.37 0.88
C ILE A 157 -4.67 -9.92 0.56
N CYS A 158 -4.99 -8.99 1.47
CA CYS A 158 -4.72 -7.56 1.35
C CYS A 158 -3.61 -7.13 2.33
N GLY A 159 -2.74 -6.23 1.88
CA GLY A 159 -1.71 -5.57 2.69
C GLY A 159 -1.65 -4.08 2.41
N ASN A 160 -0.94 -3.33 3.26
CA ASN A 160 -0.63 -1.90 3.14
C ASN A 160 -1.84 -0.98 2.97
N VAL A 161 -3.01 -1.39 3.45
CA VAL A 161 -4.24 -0.62 3.43
C VAL A 161 -4.78 -0.48 4.85
N PRO A 162 -5.04 0.73 5.38
CA PRO A 162 -5.63 0.89 6.69
C PRO A 162 -6.90 0.06 6.81
N TRP A 163 -6.93 -0.84 7.83
CA TRP A 163 -7.98 -1.85 7.91
C TRP A 163 -9.39 -1.25 8.00
N GLN A 164 -9.56 -0.05 8.58
CA GLN A 164 -10.86 0.60 8.67
C GLN A 164 -11.40 0.96 7.30
N ALA A 165 -10.55 1.50 6.40
CA ALA A 165 -10.96 1.87 5.05
C ALA A 165 -11.33 0.64 4.21
N TRP A 166 -10.56 -0.45 4.34
CA TRP A 166 -10.85 -1.73 3.70
C TRP A 166 -12.15 -2.35 4.24
N TYR A 167 -12.31 -2.39 5.57
CA TYR A 167 -13.45 -3.02 6.22
C TYR A 167 -14.78 -2.27 5.93
N ALA A 168 -14.73 -0.93 5.96
CA ALA A 168 -15.88 -0.10 5.61
C ALA A 168 -16.29 -0.24 4.14
N ASN A 169 -15.32 -0.35 3.22
CA ASN A 169 -15.58 -0.59 1.81
C ASN A 169 -16.36 -1.89 1.56
N LEU A 170 -16.11 -2.92 2.35
CA LEU A 170 -16.84 -4.20 2.27
C LEU A 170 -18.20 -4.19 2.98
N GLY A 171 -18.61 -3.06 3.57
CA GLY A 171 -19.88 -2.89 4.28
C GLY A 171 -19.79 -3.12 5.78
N GLY A 172 -18.59 -3.25 6.33
CA GLY A 172 -18.35 -3.38 7.77
C GLY A 172 -18.38 -2.02 8.49
N ASN A 173 -18.72 -2.04 9.78
CA ASN A 173 -18.60 -0.86 10.64
C ASN A 173 -17.27 -0.92 11.42
N PRO A 174 -16.30 -0.03 11.14
CA PRO A 174 -14.98 -0.07 11.78
C PRO A 174 -14.97 0.54 13.20
N THR A 175 -16.10 1.05 13.70
CA THR A 175 -16.17 1.60 15.06
C THR A 175 -15.88 0.51 16.09
N PRO A 176 -15.02 0.76 17.09
CA PRO A 176 -14.71 -0.22 18.13
C PRO A 176 -15.98 -0.80 18.77
N GLY A 177 -16.03 -2.12 18.91
CA GLY A 177 -17.16 -2.86 19.47
C GLY A 177 -18.39 -2.99 18.53
N LYS A 178 -18.36 -2.42 17.32
CA LYS A 178 -19.43 -2.54 16.31
C LYS A 178 -19.04 -3.33 15.07
N SER A 179 -17.81 -3.85 15.03
CA SER A 179 -17.24 -4.57 13.90
C SER A 179 -17.72 -6.02 13.85
N THR A 180 -18.95 -6.25 13.38
CA THR A 180 -19.60 -7.56 13.33
C THR A 180 -19.69 -8.17 11.93
N PHE A 181 -19.47 -7.39 10.88
CA PHE A 181 -19.45 -7.86 9.50
C PHE A 181 -18.33 -8.88 9.29
N LYS A 182 -18.60 -9.96 8.57
CA LYS A 182 -17.63 -11.00 8.26
C LYS A 182 -17.41 -11.09 6.76
N PRO A 183 -16.24 -10.65 6.26
CA PRO A 183 -15.83 -10.94 4.89
C PRO A 183 -15.85 -12.45 4.65
N LYS A 184 -16.13 -12.88 3.43
CA LYS A 184 -16.25 -14.31 3.10
C LYS A 184 -14.99 -14.87 2.46
N ASN A 185 -14.29 -14.02 1.69
CA ASN A 185 -13.19 -14.44 0.83
C ASN A 185 -11.91 -13.63 1.05
N SER A 186 -12.00 -12.49 1.73
CA SER A 186 -10.90 -11.54 1.84
C SER A 186 -10.45 -11.39 3.29
N ILE A 187 -9.14 -11.27 3.48
CA ILE A 187 -8.49 -10.91 4.73
C ILE A 187 -7.53 -9.76 4.51
N VAL A 188 -7.23 -9.04 5.59
CA VAL A 188 -6.25 -7.94 5.59
C VAL A 188 -5.33 -8.06 6.80
N TYR A 189 -4.07 -7.69 6.61
CA TYR A 189 -3.15 -7.36 7.69
C TYR A 189 -2.55 -5.99 7.40
N PHE A 190 -2.76 -5.06 8.28
CA PHE A 190 -2.13 -3.74 8.26
C PHE A 190 -2.54 -2.95 9.50
N LEU A 191 -1.83 -1.85 9.75
CA LEU A 191 -2.15 -0.89 10.80
C LEU A 191 -3.54 -0.24 10.58
N GLY A 192 -4.08 0.26 11.66
CA GLY A 192 -5.28 1.09 11.64
C GLY A 192 -4.97 2.58 11.70
N VAL A 193 -5.96 3.41 11.38
CA VAL A 193 -5.87 4.87 11.57
C VAL A 193 -5.67 5.21 13.06
N ASN A 194 -6.20 4.39 13.97
CA ASN A 194 -5.96 4.49 15.41
C ASN A 194 -4.47 4.41 15.77
N ASP A 195 -3.72 3.47 15.15
CA ASP A 195 -2.28 3.30 15.42
C ASP A 195 -1.50 4.53 14.95
N LEU A 196 -1.86 5.08 13.78
CA LEU A 196 -1.28 6.33 13.29
C LEU A 196 -1.56 7.49 14.25
N CYS A 197 -2.81 7.64 14.72
CA CYS A 197 -3.15 8.66 15.71
C CYS A 197 -2.32 8.51 16.98
N GLU A 198 -2.22 7.31 17.54
CA GLU A 198 -1.49 7.05 18.76
C GLU A 198 0.02 7.27 18.60
N ALA A 199 0.62 6.81 17.49
CA ALA A 199 2.04 7.02 17.20
C ALA A 199 2.36 8.51 17.00
N PHE A 200 1.52 9.24 16.28
CA PHE A 200 1.76 10.66 16.02
C PHE A 200 1.55 11.50 17.27
N ILE A 201 0.52 11.22 18.07
CA ILE A 201 0.29 11.90 19.35
C ILE A 201 1.46 11.62 20.32
N ALA A 202 2.02 10.41 20.35
CA ALA A 202 3.19 10.11 21.14
C ALA A 202 4.39 11.01 20.78
N MET A 203 4.62 11.22 19.49
CA MET A 203 5.66 12.15 19.03
C MET A 203 5.30 13.62 19.35
N TRP A 204 4.04 14.04 19.21
CA TRP A 204 3.60 15.38 19.56
C TRP A 204 3.79 15.66 21.05
N ASP A 205 3.42 14.73 21.92
CA ASP A 205 3.59 14.87 23.39
C ASP A 205 5.06 15.05 23.76
N ARG A 206 5.98 14.33 23.12
CA ARG A 206 7.43 14.48 23.33
C ARG A 206 7.94 15.85 22.88
N ILE A 207 7.49 16.34 21.72
CA ILE A 207 7.84 17.70 21.26
C ILE A 207 7.18 18.76 22.15
N HIS A 208 5.94 18.56 22.59
CA HIS A 208 5.30 19.46 23.55
C HIS A 208 6.07 19.55 24.86
N ALA A 209 6.51 18.43 25.41
CA ALA A 209 7.32 18.41 26.62
C ALA A 209 8.66 19.17 26.47
N GLN A 210 9.26 19.19 25.29
CA GLN A 210 10.50 19.90 25.01
C GLN A 210 10.30 21.41 24.77
N LEU A 211 9.22 21.79 24.07
CA LEU A 211 9.06 23.14 23.51
C LEU A 211 7.87 23.91 24.10
N HIS A 212 7.08 23.30 24.98
CA HIS A 212 5.88 23.90 25.60
C HIS A 212 4.90 24.48 24.55
N THR A 213 4.60 23.70 23.52
CA THR A 213 3.74 24.07 22.39
C THR A 213 2.30 24.39 22.82
N ASN A 214 1.53 25.05 21.95
CA ASN A 214 0.12 25.39 22.18
C ASN A 214 -0.86 24.22 21.93
N LYS A 215 -0.35 23.05 21.47
CA LYS A 215 -1.17 21.87 21.11
C LYS A 215 -2.21 22.10 20.01
N VAL A 216 -2.01 23.08 19.12
CA VAL A 216 -2.87 23.34 17.95
C VAL A 216 -2.30 22.63 16.73
N VAL A 217 -3.13 21.83 16.05
CA VAL A 217 -2.74 20.96 14.94
C VAL A 217 -3.47 21.38 13.68
N GLY A 218 -2.74 21.74 12.63
CA GLY A 218 -3.29 21.92 11.28
C GLY A 218 -3.50 20.57 10.61
N CYS A 219 -4.73 20.29 10.18
CA CYS A 219 -5.13 19.04 9.54
C CYS A 219 -5.40 19.29 8.05
N ALA A 220 -4.68 18.61 7.17
CA ALA A 220 -4.89 18.73 5.72
C ALA A 220 -5.34 17.37 5.16
N PHE A 221 -6.65 17.09 5.22
CA PHE A 221 -7.19 15.80 4.80
C PHE A 221 -7.91 15.92 3.45
N PRO A 222 -7.58 15.04 2.46
CA PRO A 222 -8.27 14.98 1.17
C PRO A 222 -9.72 14.47 1.30
N ASN A 223 -10.48 14.61 0.21
CA ASN A 223 -11.81 14.03 0.08
C ASN A 223 -11.73 12.65 -0.59
N ASP A 224 -10.98 11.76 0.02
CA ASP A 224 -10.83 10.36 -0.38
C ASP A 224 -11.13 9.41 0.79
N SER A 225 -10.95 8.11 0.60
CA SER A 225 -11.21 7.09 1.64
C SER A 225 -10.34 7.29 2.87
N ASP A 226 -9.04 7.60 2.69
CA ASP A 226 -8.10 7.82 3.79
C ASP A 226 -8.40 9.14 4.52
N GLY A 227 -8.56 10.24 3.78
CA GLY A 227 -8.85 11.55 4.38
C GLY A 227 -10.15 11.55 5.17
N ASN A 228 -11.19 10.88 4.68
CA ASN A 228 -12.46 10.73 5.38
C ASN A 228 -12.32 9.85 6.63
N ALA A 229 -11.53 8.77 6.59
CA ALA A 229 -11.23 7.94 7.75
C ALA A 229 -10.43 8.72 8.81
N PHE A 230 -9.44 9.51 8.38
CA PHE A 230 -8.65 10.39 9.26
C PHE A 230 -9.53 11.45 9.93
N ARG A 231 -10.36 12.17 9.16
CA ARG A 231 -11.27 13.17 9.69
C ARG A 231 -12.23 12.61 10.73
N ALA A 232 -12.71 11.38 10.54
CA ALA A 232 -13.58 10.71 11.50
C ALA A 232 -12.84 10.23 12.75
N THR A 233 -11.57 9.84 12.65
CA THR A 233 -10.83 9.18 13.72
C THR A 233 -10.02 10.15 14.58
N TRP A 234 -9.36 11.15 13.99
CA TRP A 234 -8.47 12.08 14.71
C TRP A 234 -9.12 12.76 15.94
N PRO A 235 -10.38 13.27 15.88
CA PRO A 235 -11.00 13.88 17.06
C PRO A 235 -11.13 12.94 18.25
N ILE A 236 -11.28 11.62 18.01
CA ILE A 236 -11.44 10.61 19.05
C ILE A 236 -10.16 10.45 19.89
N PHE A 237 -9.00 10.64 19.26
CA PHE A 237 -7.68 10.46 19.91
C PHE A 237 -7.06 11.81 20.34
N ALA A 238 -7.15 12.82 19.51
CA ALA A 238 -6.47 14.10 19.74
C ALA A 238 -7.13 14.94 20.85
N HIS A 239 -8.47 15.02 20.89
CA HIS A 239 -9.17 15.84 21.90
C HIS A 239 -8.92 15.34 23.33
N PRO A 240 -9.01 14.03 23.65
CA PRO A 240 -8.66 13.54 24.98
C PRO A 240 -7.20 13.78 25.38
N ALA A 241 -6.29 13.85 24.40
CA ALA A 241 -4.88 14.18 24.61
C ALA A 241 -4.61 15.70 24.75
N GLY A 242 -5.67 16.52 24.67
CA GLY A 242 -5.60 17.95 24.84
C GLY A 242 -5.19 18.74 23.60
N TYR A 243 -5.24 18.13 22.41
CA TYR A 243 -4.95 18.79 21.14
C TYR A 243 -6.20 19.40 20.51
N THR A 244 -6.05 20.60 19.95
CA THR A 244 -7.07 21.28 19.15
C THR A 244 -6.79 21.08 17.68
N LEU A 245 -7.75 20.52 16.94
CA LEU A 245 -7.64 20.29 15.51
C LEU A 245 -8.20 21.47 14.71
N VAL A 246 -7.43 21.99 13.78
CA VAL A 246 -7.85 22.96 12.76
C VAL A 246 -7.99 22.19 11.46
N ASP A 247 -9.22 21.83 11.11
CA ASP A 247 -9.59 20.99 9.98
C ASP A 247 -10.38 21.79 8.93
N PRO A 248 -9.70 22.38 7.93
CA PRO A 248 -10.36 23.03 6.80
C PRO A 248 -11.27 22.08 6.02
N PRO A 249 -12.18 22.60 5.17
CA PRO A 249 -12.92 21.74 4.25
C PRO A 249 -11.99 20.82 3.45
N PRO A 250 -12.42 19.56 3.18
CA PRO A 250 -11.61 18.59 2.44
C PRO A 250 -11.27 19.11 1.03
N TYR A 251 -10.05 18.88 0.59
CA TYR A 251 -9.64 19.19 -0.77
C TYR A 251 -9.78 17.95 -1.67
N THR A 252 -9.89 18.18 -2.98
CA THR A 252 -9.87 17.11 -3.97
C THR A 252 -8.43 16.81 -4.39
N ASP A 253 -8.10 15.54 -4.57
CA ASP A 253 -6.79 15.12 -5.06
C ASP A 253 -6.43 15.81 -6.37
N GLY A 254 -5.15 16.19 -6.52
CA GLY A 254 -4.66 16.98 -7.63
C GLY A 254 -4.85 18.49 -7.46
N LEU A 255 -5.22 18.97 -6.26
CA LEU A 255 -5.27 20.40 -5.98
C LEU A 255 -3.88 21.04 -6.19
N THR A 256 -3.82 22.16 -6.91
CA THR A 256 -2.56 22.85 -7.25
C THR A 256 -2.28 24.07 -6.37
N ASN A 257 -3.23 24.52 -5.55
CA ASN A 257 -3.09 25.69 -4.69
C ASN A 257 -3.67 25.46 -3.31
N TYR A 258 -2.80 25.34 -2.32
CA TYR A 258 -3.12 25.11 -0.90
C TYR A 258 -3.04 26.40 -0.05
N SER A 259 -2.89 27.59 -0.66
CA SER A 259 -2.61 28.85 0.05
C SER A 259 -3.67 29.20 1.08
N SER A 260 -4.95 28.98 0.79
CA SER A 260 -6.04 29.28 1.74
C SER A 260 -5.92 28.45 3.01
N MET A 261 -5.66 27.15 2.87
CA MET A 261 -5.49 26.22 3.98
C MET A 261 -4.23 26.55 4.80
N ILE A 262 -3.11 26.83 4.12
CA ILE A 262 -1.84 27.21 4.76
C ILE A 262 -2.00 28.51 5.54
N ASN A 263 -2.71 29.52 5.00
CA ASN A 263 -2.99 30.77 5.70
C ASN A 263 -3.82 30.52 6.96
N GLN A 264 -4.85 29.69 6.91
CA GLN A 264 -5.63 29.32 8.08
C GLN A 264 -4.78 28.68 9.18
N PHE A 265 -3.83 27.81 8.82
CA PHE A 265 -2.91 27.21 9.80
C PHE A 265 -1.98 28.24 10.44
N LYS A 266 -1.54 29.24 9.69
CA LYS A 266 -0.72 30.35 10.21
C LYS A 266 -1.53 31.29 11.11
N GLU A 267 -2.73 31.68 10.70
CA GLU A 267 -3.64 32.55 11.47
C GLU A 267 -4.05 31.94 12.80
N THR A 268 -4.25 30.61 12.82
CA THR A 268 -4.58 29.87 14.04
C THR A 268 -3.35 29.41 14.83
N ASN A 269 -2.15 29.80 14.40
CA ASN A 269 -0.87 29.43 15.01
C ASN A 269 -0.73 27.93 15.23
N CYS A 270 -0.99 27.12 14.20
CA CYS A 270 -0.78 25.67 14.28
C CYS A 270 0.70 25.36 14.49
N GLU A 271 1.05 24.84 15.65
CA GLU A 271 2.43 24.39 15.96
C GLU A 271 2.67 22.92 15.62
N PHE A 272 1.61 22.17 15.34
CA PHE A 272 1.67 20.83 14.76
C PHE A 272 0.97 20.81 13.41
N PHE A 273 1.34 19.82 12.59
CA PHE A 273 0.72 19.58 11.30
C PHE A 273 0.56 18.09 11.07
N THR A 274 -0.58 17.67 10.51
CA THR A 274 -0.82 16.29 10.07
C THR A 274 -1.63 16.24 8.78
N ASN A 275 -1.41 15.20 7.97
CA ASN A 275 -2.12 14.97 6.72
C ASN A 275 -2.05 13.50 6.27
N VAL A 276 -2.75 13.19 5.15
CA VAL A 276 -2.76 11.86 4.50
C VAL A 276 -2.95 12.01 2.98
N PRO A 277 -2.16 12.83 2.29
CA PRO A 277 -2.32 13.14 0.87
C PRO A 277 -1.75 12.04 -0.04
N LEU A 278 -2.02 12.15 -1.34
CA LEU A 278 -1.22 11.48 -2.36
C LEU A 278 0.19 12.12 -2.44
N PRO A 279 1.25 11.37 -2.81
CA PRO A 279 2.61 11.93 -2.90
C PRO A 279 2.76 13.17 -3.78
N PRO A 280 2.13 13.29 -4.97
CA PRO A 280 2.19 14.52 -5.76
C PRO A 280 1.59 15.74 -5.06
N ASP A 281 0.48 15.55 -4.35
CA ASP A 281 -0.23 16.61 -3.63
C ASP A 281 0.59 17.11 -2.45
N PHE A 282 1.20 16.22 -1.69
CA PHE A 282 2.10 16.60 -0.62
C PHE A 282 3.28 17.43 -1.14
N ASN A 283 3.88 17.04 -2.25
CA ASN A 283 4.98 17.78 -2.85
C ASN A 283 4.61 19.23 -3.17
N VAL A 284 3.42 19.47 -3.69
CA VAL A 284 2.91 20.82 -3.98
C VAL A 284 2.62 21.56 -2.67
N MET A 285 1.84 20.94 -1.78
CA MET A 285 1.43 21.53 -0.49
C MET A 285 2.64 21.93 0.35
N TRP A 286 3.62 21.03 0.51
CA TRP A 286 4.75 21.25 1.41
C TRP A 286 5.72 22.32 0.89
N LYS A 287 5.91 22.39 -0.45
CA LYS A 287 6.65 23.51 -1.08
C LYS A 287 5.95 24.84 -0.88
N GLN A 288 4.63 24.89 -1.04
CA GLN A 288 3.85 26.12 -0.78
C GLN A 288 3.87 26.50 0.70
N ALA A 289 3.79 25.54 1.61
CA ALA A 289 3.91 25.76 3.05
C ALA A 289 5.26 26.42 3.41
N ALA A 290 6.36 25.92 2.87
CA ALA A 290 7.69 26.49 3.04
C ALA A 290 7.80 27.91 2.46
N GLN A 291 7.30 28.12 1.23
CA GLN A 291 7.31 29.45 0.57
C GLN A 291 6.50 30.50 1.33
N GLN A 292 5.39 30.10 1.95
CA GLN A 292 4.52 30.98 2.72
C GLN A 292 4.95 31.12 4.19
N GLY A 293 6.05 30.46 4.58
CA GLY A 293 6.61 30.57 5.93
C GLY A 293 5.80 29.86 7.00
N PHE A 294 5.00 28.83 6.65
CA PHE A 294 4.39 27.94 7.62
C PHE A 294 5.45 26.97 8.16
N LYS A 295 5.71 27.03 9.48
CA LYS A 295 6.80 26.30 10.14
C LYS A 295 6.29 25.62 11.40
N PRO A 296 5.55 24.50 11.30
CA PRO A 296 5.12 23.75 12.46
C PRO A 296 6.33 23.21 13.25
N LYS A 297 6.21 23.07 14.56
CA LYS A 297 7.25 22.47 15.42
C LYS A 297 7.46 21.01 15.09
N LEU A 298 6.38 20.29 14.77
CA LEU A 298 6.45 18.94 14.21
C LEU A 298 5.37 18.76 13.15
N ALA A 299 5.80 18.30 11.97
CA ALA A 299 4.93 17.78 10.94
C ALA A 299 4.97 16.25 10.98
N THR A 300 3.80 15.63 11.10
CA THR A 300 3.59 14.19 10.99
C THR A 300 2.70 13.91 9.78
N VAL A 301 3.17 13.08 8.87
CA VAL A 301 2.47 12.82 7.61
C VAL A 301 2.27 11.31 7.44
N ALA A 302 1.12 10.91 6.95
CA ALA A 302 0.82 9.53 6.62
C ALA A 302 0.67 9.36 5.10
N LYS A 303 0.81 8.14 4.59
CA LYS A 303 0.69 7.81 3.15
C LYS A 303 1.81 8.38 2.27
N VAL A 304 2.53 9.38 2.73
CA VAL A 304 3.64 10.05 2.03
C VAL A 304 4.91 10.03 2.87
N LEU A 305 6.06 10.28 2.24
CA LEU A 305 7.37 10.16 2.85
C LEU A 305 7.63 8.75 3.43
N LEU A 306 7.00 7.76 2.83
CA LEU A 306 7.16 6.34 3.19
C LEU A 306 8.30 5.69 2.42
N PHE A 307 8.73 6.33 1.34
CA PHE A 307 9.72 5.79 0.39
C PHE A 307 10.82 6.80 0.08
N PRO A 308 12.07 6.34 -0.19
CA PRO A 308 13.19 7.22 -0.54
C PRO A 308 12.93 8.15 -1.73
N SER A 309 12.10 7.73 -2.69
CA SER A 309 11.70 8.56 -3.84
C SER A 309 10.99 9.85 -3.45
N ASP A 310 10.11 9.77 -2.44
CA ASP A 310 9.31 10.90 -1.98
C ASP A 310 10.20 11.94 -1.31
N VAL A 311 11.18 11.47 -0.55
CA VAL A 311 12.18 12.30 0.15
C VAL A 311 13.08 13.01 -0.85
N THR A 312 13.57 12.31 -1.87
CA THR A 312 14.42 12.87 -2.91
C THR A 312 13.74 14.02 -3.66
N ALA A 313 12.42 13.92 -3.87
CA ALA A 313 11.64 14.96 -4.56
C ALA A 313 11.54 16.29 -3.80
N LEU A 314 11.69 16.28 -2.48
CA LEU A 314 11.57 17.44 -1.59
C LEU A 314 12.91 17.91 -1.00
N GLY A 315 13.94 17.07 -0.99
CA GLY A 315 15.27 17.39 -0.48
C GLY A 315 15.23 17.85 0.98
N SER A 316 15.90 18.95 1.30
CA SER A 316 16.02 19.45 2.69
C SER A 316 14.69 19.88 3.32
N LEU A 317 13.61 20.05 2.56
CA LEU A 317 12.29 20.38 3.10
C LEU A 317 11.70 19.26 3.96
N VAL A 318 12.21 18.03 3.85
CA VAL A 318 11.74 16.88 4.66
C VAL A 318 12.62 16.60 5.88
N ASN A 319 13.65 17.40 6.14
CA ASN A 319 14.48 17.20 7.32
C ASN A 319 13.60 17.22 8.59
N ASN A 320 13.68 16.13 9.36
CA ASN A 320 12.89 15.92 10.58
C ASN A 320 11.35 15.92 10.39
N VAL A 321 10.82 15.86 9.16
CA VAL A 321 9.42 15.53 8.98
C VAL A 321 9.22 14.09 9.42
N ALA A 322 8.22 13.86 10.26
CA ALA A 322 7.91 12.55 10.81
C ALA A 322 6.83 11.85 9.99
N THR A 323 6.92 10.52 9.94
CA THR A 323 5.90 9.64 9.37
C THR A 323 5.83 8.36 10.20
N ASP A 324 5.03 7.42 9.76
CA ASP A 324 4.94 6.07 10.33
C ASP A 324 5.85 5.09 9.59
N ALA A 325 6.20 4.02 10.28
CA ALA A 325 6.78 2.86 9.64
C ALA A 325 6.12 1.57 10.16
N TRP A 326 5.45 0.87 9.25
CA TRP A 326 4.88 -0.46 9.51
C TRP A 326 5.90 -1.58 9.31
N TRP A 327 7.03 -1.28 8.71
CA TRP A 327 8.14 -2.19 8.52
C TRP A 327 9.48 -1.46 8.46
N THR A 328 10.46 -1.99 9.17
CA THR A 328 11.87 -1.55 9.13
C THR A 328 12.78 -2.77 9.25
N PRO A 329 14.06 -2.67 8.85
CA PRO A 329 15.04 -3.74 9.08
C PRO A 329 15.20 -4.15 10.56
N ASN A 330 14.90 -3.23 11.46
CA ASN A 330 15.07 -3.44 12.91
C ASN A 330 13.87 -4.14 13.58
N MET A 331 12.84 -4.51 12.82
CA MET A 331 11.72 -5.27 13.38
C MET A 331 12.13 -6.69 13.74
N PRO A 332 11.60 -7.24 14.84
CA PRO A 332 12.07 -8.53 15.40
C PRO A 332 11.53 -9.75 14.66
N TRP A 333 10.89 -9.58 13.50
CA TRP A 333 10.20 -10.62 12.77
C TRP A 333 11.11 -11.43 11.85
N LYS A 334 10.64 -12.63 11.52
CA LYS A 334 11.32 -13.56 10.60
C LYS A 334 10.34 -14.14 9.59
N SER A 335 10.86 -14.42 8.41
CA SER A 335 10.10 -15.14 7.38
C SER A 335 9.72 -16.54 7.83
N SER A 336 8.44 -16.89 7.70
CA SER A 336 7.93 -18.26 7.88
C SER A 336 8.41 -19.24 6.80
N LEU A 337 8.82 -18.74 5.63
CA LEU A 337 9.31 -19.58 4.53
C LEU A 337 10.81 -19.90 4.64
N THR A 338 11.62 -18.95 5.13
CA THR A 338 13.07 -19.07 5.07
C THR A 338 13.78 -18.89 6.42
N GLY A 339 13.08 -18.35 7.44
CA GLY A 339 13.66 -17.98 8.73
C GLY A 339 14.54 -16.72 8.67
N GLU A 340 14.64 -16.06 7.53
CA GLU A 340 15.40 -14.81 7.36
C GLU A 340 14.74 -13.67 8.16
N THR A 341 15.56 -12.85 8.83
CA THR A 341 15.12 -11.67 9.58
C THR A 341 14.79 -10.51 8.65
N CYS A 342 14.06 -9.49 9.16
CA CYS A 342 13.81 -8.24 8.42
C CYS A 342 15.12 -7.58 7.96
N GLN A 343 16.17 -7.58 8.82
CA GLN A 343 17.49 -7.05 8.44
C GLN A 343 18.12 -7.81 7.29
N GLN A 344 18.10 -9.15 7.32
CA GLN A 344 18.66 -9.98 6.23
C GLN A 344 17.93 -9.76 4.90
N ILE A 345 16.62 -9.59 4.94
CA ILE A 345 15.82 -9.28 3.74
C ILE A 345 16.17 -7.89 3.19
N ALA A 346 16.31 -6.87 4.06
CA ALA A 346 16.73 -5.53 3.67
C ALA A 346 18.13 -5.54 3.03
N ASP A 347 19.10 -6.19 3.66
CA ASP A 347 20.48 -6.29 3.16
C ASP A 347 20.55 -6.95 1.78
N GLN A 348 19.77 -8.01 1.57
CA GLN A 348 19.69 -8.70 0.29
C GLN A 348 19.02 -7.85 -0.79
N TYR A 349 17.98 -7.11 -0.43
CA TYR A 349 17.33 -6.16 -1.35
C TYR A 349 18.32 -5.08 -1.77
N GLU A 350 19.01 -4.45 -0.82
CA GLU A 350 20.02 -3.41 -1.10
C GLU A 350 21.16 -3.94 -1.96
N ALA A 351 21.68 -5.11 -1.63
CA ALA A 351 22.76 -5.76 -2.40
C ALA A 351 22.35 -6.10 -3.83
N ALA A 352 21.13 -6.58 -4.02
CA ALA A 352 20.64 -7.02 -5.33
C ALA A 352 20.21 -5.85 -6.23
N THR A 353 19.73 -4.76 -5.65
CA THR A 353 19.12 -3.66 -6.41
C THR A 353 19.97 -2.39 -6.45
N GLY A 354 20.94 -2.25 -5.54
CA GLY A 354 21.67 -1.00 -5.33
C GLY A 354 20.81 0.15 -4.79
N LYS A 355 19.61 -0.14 -4.28
CA LYS A 355 18.65 0.82 -3.73
C LYS A 355 18.50 0.64 -2.23
N GLN A 356 18.20 1.72 -1.53
CA GLN A 356 17.82 1.68 -0.11
C GLN A 356 16.58 0.79 0.08
N TRP A 357 16.53 0.08 1.22
CA TRP A 357 15.35 -0.70 1.60
C TRP A 357 14.09 0.17 1.66
N VAL A 358 12.94 -0.45 1.49
CA VAL A 358 11.61 0.20 1.52
C VAL A 358 10.66 -0.60 2.40
N GLN A 359 9.68 0.06 3.01
CA GLN A 359 8.67 -0.58 3.86
C GLN A 359 7.83 -1.61 3.09
N ALA A 360 7.68 -1.43 1.77
CA ALA A 360 6.98 -2.36 0.90
C ALA A 360 7.62 -3.76 0.83
N LEU A 361 8.81 -3.98 1.41
CA LEU A 361 9.38 -5.33 1.61
C LEU A 361 8.47 -6.22 2.48
N SER A 362 7.59 -5.63 3.30
CA SER A 362 6.52 -6.33 4.02
C SER A 362 5.56 -7.11 3.10
N ASN A 363 5.44 -6.74 1.81
CA ASN A 363 4.63 -7.47 0.82
C ASN A 363 5.08 -8.92 0.62
N TYR A 364 6.30 -9.25 1.04
CA TYR A 364 6.76 -10.64 1.12
C TYR A 364 5.78 -11.52 1.92
N SER A 365 5.17 -10.96 2.97
CA SER A 365 4.21 -11.68 3.82
C SER A 365 2.90 -12.05 3.13
N LEU A 366 2.52 -11.39 2.05
CA LEU A 366 1.38 -11.84 1.21
C LEU A 366 1.60 -13.26 0.70
N PHE A 367 2.82 -13.58 0.28
CA PHE A 367 3.19 -14.90 -0.23
C PHE A 367 3.33 -15.93 0.89
N GLU A 368 3.77 -15.50 2.09
CA GLU A 368 3.81 -16.36 3.29
C GLU A 368 2.41 -16.81 3.69
N VAL A 369 1.47 -15.87 3.74
CA VAL A 369 0.05 -16.15 4.05
C VAL A 369 -0.59 -17.00 2.96
N ALA A 370 -0.32 -16.71 1.67
CA ALA A 370 -0.83 -17.50 0.55
C ALA A 370 -0.35 -18.96 0.63
N TYR A 371 0.94 -19.18 0.88
CA TYR A 371 1.48 -20.54 1.08
C TYR A 371 0.77 -21.27 2.22
N ALA A 372 0.69 -20.62 3.39
CA ALA A 372 0.06 -21.24 4.57
C ALA A 372 -1.40 -21.61 4.32
N ALA A 373 -2.17 -20.73 3.70
CA ALA A 373 -3.59 -20.97 3.43
C ALA A 373 -3.80 -22.04 2.35
N LEU A 374 -3.06 -22.00 1.25
CA LEU A 374 -3.15 -22.98 0.16
C LEU A 374 -2.79 -24.39 0.65
N VAL A 375 -1.73 -24.51 1.46
CA VAL A 375 -1.34 -25.80 2.04
C VAL A 375 -2.40 -26.32 3.02
N ALA A 376 -2.95 -25.44 3.86
CA ALA A 376 -3.95 -25.80 4.86
C ALA A 376 -5.34 -26.10 4.26
N SER A 377 -5.63 -25.66 3.04
CA SER A 377 -6.93 -25.89 2.38
C SER A 377 -7.20 -27.36 2.03
N GLY A 378 -6.13 -28.16 1.85
CA GLY A 378 -6.23 -29.55 1.37
C GLY A 378 -6.55 -29.69 -0.12
N ASP A 379 -7.17 -28.70 -0.74
CA ASP A 379 -7.36 -28.57 -2.19
C ASP A 379 -7.17 -27.11 -2.61
N PRO A 380 -6.07 -26.77 -3.31
CA PRO A 380 -5.75 -25.40 -3.66
C PRO A 380 -6.67 -24.81 -4.74
N HIS A 381 -7.47 -25.64 -5.42
CA HIS A 381 -8.42 -25.20 -6.44
C HIS A 381 -9.85 -25.04 -5.93
N ASP A 382 -10.14 -25.54 -4.72
CA ASP A 382 -11.39 -25.24 -4.01
C ASP A 382 -11.28 -23.86 -3.34
N LYS A 383 -11.80 -22.86 -4.04
CA LYS A 383 -11.77 -21.46 -3.56
C LYS A 383 -12.40 -21.29 -2.17
N LYS A 384 -13.45 -22.08 -1.87
CA LYS A 384 -14.06 -22.01 -0.55
C LYS A 384 -13.14 -22.59 0.53
N ALA A 385 -12.51 -23.72 0.26
CA ALA A 385 -11.56 -24.32 1.20
C ALA A 385 -10.35 -23.39 1.44
N VAL A 386 -9.84 -22.75 0.39
CA VAL A 386 -8.75 -21.75 0.52
C VAL A 386 -9.23 -20.54 1.32
N ALA A 387 -10.43 -20.00 1.05
CA ALA A 387 -10.98 -18.87 1.81
C ALA A 387 -11.15 -19.24 3.29
N ASP A 388 -11.73 -20.41 3.59
CA ASP A 388 -11.90 -20.91 4.98
C ASP A 388 -10.54 -21.08 5.69
N ALA A 389 -9.49 -21.45 4.95
CA ALA A 389 -8.14 -21.58 5.46
C ALA A 389 -7.49 -20.22 5.75
N LEU A 390 -7.74 -19.19 4.94
CA LEU A 390 -7.25 -17.81 5.18
C LEU A 390 -7.61 -17.31 6.57
N PHE A 391 -8.87 -17.48 7.00
CA PHE A 391 -9.33 -17.04 8.32
C PHE A 391 -8.77 -17.85 9.50
N LYS A 392 -7.99 -18.91 9.22
CA LYS A 392 -7.35 -19.75 10.23
C LYS A 392 -5.84 -19.61 10.25
N VAL A 393 -5.25 -18.80 9.37
CA VAL A 393 -3.81 -18.59 9.34
C VAL A 393 -3.34 -18.00 10.65
N ASN A 394 -2.25 -18.58 11.18
CA ASN A 394 -1.53 -18.13 12.37
C ASN A 394 -0.06 -18.44 12.15
N ILE A 395 0.70 -17.44 11.72
CA ILE A 395 2.12 -17.54 11.40
C ILE A 395 2.89 -16.31 11.90
N GLU A 396 4.15 -16.49 12.25
CA GLU A 396 5.11 -15.38 12.26
C GLU A 396 5.53 -15.14 10.80
N ALA A 397 5.47 -13.91 10.35
CA ALA A 397 5.82 -13.48 9.00
C ALA A 397 6.69 -12.21 9.07
N LEU A 398 7.27 -11.79 7.95
CA LEU A 398 8.08 -10.56 7.92
C LEU A 398 7.30 -9.29 8.31
N ALA A 399 5.98 -9.27 8.15
CA ALA A 399 5.12 -8.16 8.56
C ALA A 399 4.65 -8.26 10.02
N GLY A 400 4.96 -9.33 10.74
CA GLY A 400 4.55 -9.51 12.14
C GLY A 400 3.96 -10.89 12.45
N GLN A 401 3.37 -11.00 13.64
CA GLN A 401 2.56 -12.17 14.01
C GLN A 401 1.19 -12.06 13.36
N LEU A 402 0.99 -12.77 12.26
CA LEU A 402 -0.26 -12.75 11.50
C LEU A 402 -1.17 -13.88 11.96
N ASN A 403 -2.13 -13.57 12.85
CA ASN A 403 -3.04 -14.52 13.47
C ASN A 403 -4.51 -14.10 13.34
N TRP A 404 -5.21 -14.62 12.33
CA TRP A 404 -6.63 -14.31 12.11
C TRP A 404 -7.58 -15.02 13.10
N THR A 405 -7.06 -15.95 13.91
CA THR A 405 -7.88 -16.63 14.95
C THR A 405 -7.86 -15.90 16.30
N SER A 406 -7.09 -14.83 16.42
CA SER A 406 -6.96 -14.06 17.66
C SER A 406 -8.27 -13.34 18.00
N ASN A 407 -8.69 -13.44 19.27
CA ASN A 407 -9.81 -12.66 19.80
C ASN A 407 -9.44 -11.18 20.10
N LYS A 408 -8.18 -10.81 19.88
CA LYS A 408 -7.69 -9.42 20.00
C LYS A 408 -7.80 -8.65 18.68
N ASN A 409 -8.13 -9.33 17.59
CA ASN A 409 -8.30 -8.68 16.31
C ASN A 409 -9.44 -7.65 16.36
N PRO A 410 -9.29 -6.46 15.75
CA PRO A 410 -10.27 -5.38 15.86
C PRO A 410 -11.58 -5.69 15.12
N ALA A 411 -11.51 -6.54 14.10
CA ALA A 411 -12.66 -6.93 13.29
C ALA A 411 -12.44 -8.33 12.67
N PRO A 412 -13.51 -9.04 12.26
CA PRO A 412 -13.37 -10.28 11.51
C PRO A 412 -12.60 -10.08 10.20
N GLY A 413 -11.64 -10.96 9.92
CA GLY A 413 -10.80 -10.88 8.72
C GLY A 413 -9.66 -9.87 8.80
N VAL A 414 -9.46 -9.22 9.93
CA VAL A 414 -8.42 -8.20 10.15
C VAL A 414 -7.37 -8.71 11.12
N VAL A 415 -6.12 -8.57 10.77
CA VAL A 415 -4.98 -8.59 11.71
C VAL A 415 -4.38 -7.20 11.74
N ASP A 416 -4.42 -6.57 12.91
CA ASP A 416 -3.82 -5.27 13.14
C ASP A 416 -2.32 -5.41 13.38
N THR A 417 -1.51 -4.70 12.59
CA THR A 417 -0.05 -4.67 12.71
C THR A 417 0.38 -3.23 12.99
N PRO A 418 0.70 -2.88 14.26
CA PRO A 418 1.00 -1.51 14.63
C PRO A 418 2.27 -0.99 13.94
N CYS A 419 2.49 0.33 14.06
CA CYS A 419 3.66 1.01 13.49
C CYS A 419 4.56 1.64 14.54
N VAL A 420 5.73 2.08 14.12
CA VAL A 420 6.63 2.95 14.87
C VAL A 420 6.63 4.35 14.27
N GLY A 421 6.93 5.38 15.08
CA GLY A 421 7.16 6.74 14.60
C GLY A 421 8.59 6.88 14.06
N VAL A 422 8.73 7.46 12.87
CA VAL A 422 10.03 7.63 12.21
C VAL A 422 10.23 9.06 11.72
N GLN A 423 11.50 9.43 11.53
CA GLN A 423 11.89 10.70 10.90
C GLN A 423 12.95 10.46 9.83
N TRP A 424 12.88 11.22 8.75
CA TRP A 424 13.95 11.25 7.77
C TRP A 424 15.09 12.16 8.23
N LYS A 425 16.28 11.61 8.23
CA LYS A 425 17.53 12.28 8.63
C LYS A 425 18.53 12.26 7.47
N PRO A 426 19.35 13.31 7.30
CA PRO A 426 20.47 13.26 6.36
C PRO A 426 21.40 12.07 6.64
N SER A 427 21.80 11.35 5.58
CA SER A 427 22.63 10.16 5.66
C SER A 427 23.71 10.16 4.57
N SER A 428 24.92 9.72 4.92
CA SER A 428 26.04 9.63 3.96
C SER A 428 25.87 8.48 2.97
N LYS A 429 25.15 7.40 3.33
CA LYS A 429 24.97 6.22 2.47
C LYS A 429 23.93 6.46 1.38
N TRP A 430 22.79 7.08 1.74
CA TRP A 430 21.61 7.17 0.86
C TRP A 430 21.13 8.61 0.62
N GLY A 431 21.86 9.62 1.13
CA GLY A 431 21.39 11.00 1.19
C GLY A 431 20.43 11.22 2.36
N TYR A 432 19.51 10.30 2.57
CA TYR A 432 18.58 10.27 3.72
C TYR A 432 18.42 8.85 4.24
N SER A 433 18.22 8.71 5.56
CA SER A 433 17.80 7.46 6.22
C SER A 433 16.54 7.69 7.03
N MET A 434 15.71 6.65 7.10
CA MET A 434 14.53 6.63 7.95
C MET A 434 14.94 6.09 9.33
N GLU A 435 14.84 6.94 10.36
CA GLU A 435 15.23 6.61 11.72
C GLU A 435 14.01 6.40 12.60
N VAL A 436 13.98 5.29 13.36
CA VAL A 436 12.96 5.04 14.38
C VAL A 436 13.19 6.00 15.53
N VAL A 437 12.24 6.91 15.75
CA VAL A 437 12.32 7.96 16.78
C VAL A 437 11.26 7.81 17.88
N ASP A 438 10.22 7.00 17.63
CA ASP A 438 9.22 6.61 18.64
C ASP A 438 8.81 5.16 18.42
N ASN A 439 8.79 4.38 19.49
CA ASN A 439 8.44 2.96 19.48
C ASN A 439 7.35 2.61 20.52
N LYS A 440 6.53 3.57 20.92
CA LYS A 440 5.52 3.41 21.98
C LYS A 440 4.59 2.22 21.70
N LEU A 441 4.17 2.04 20.46
CA LEU A 441 3.28 0.94 20.06
C LEU A 441 4.02 -0.39 19.86
N MET A 442 5.33 -0.35 19.63
CA MET A 442 6.18 -1.51 19.38
C MET A 442 7.49 -1.42 20.19
N PRO A 443 7.43 -1.56 21.52
CA PRO A 443 8.60 -1.32 22.38
C PRO A 443 9.77 -2.29 22.14
N ASN A 444 9.53 -3.39 21.43
CA ASN A 444 10.58 -4.33 21.03
C ASN A 444 11.39 -3.88 19.81
N VAL A 445 10.95 -2.84 19.09
CA VAL A 445 11.70 -2.25 17.99
C VAL A 445 12.64 -1.19 18.56
N PRO A 446 13.97 -1.28 18.36
CA PRO A 446 14.91 -0.33 18.92
C PRO A 446 14.76 1.06 18.27
N LEU A 447 14.95 2.11 19.07
CA LEU A 447 15.14 3.46 18.55
C LEU A 447 16.49 3.53 17.82
N THR A 448 16.52 4.10 16.63
CA THR A 448 17.75 4.32 15.83
C THR A 448 18.12 5.79 15.74
N GLY A 449 17.19 6.67 16.12
CA GLY A 449 17.40 8.11 16.12
C GLY A 449 16.70 8.82 17.28
N THR A 450 16.93 10.12 17.37
CA THR A 450 16.28 10.99 18.35
C THR A 450 15.20 11.80 17.64
N LEU A 451 14.01 11.88 18.26
CA LEU A 451 12.93 12.75 17.78
C LEU A 451 13.35 14.22 17.89
N GLU A 452 13.25 14.94 16.78
CA GLU A 452 13.61 16.34 16.68
C GLU A 452 12.50 17.18 16.06
N PRO A 453 12.39 18.48 16.41
CA PRO A 453 11.46 19.38 15.72
C PRO A 453 11.72 19.43 14.21
N THR A 454 10.66 19.53 13.40
CA THR A 454 10.75 19.66 11.93
C THR A 454 11.50 20.93 11.53
N ASN A 455 11.27 22.02 12.24
CA ASN A 455 11.94 23.30 12.01
C ASN A 455 12.76 23.66 13.24
N LYS A 456 14.08 23.55 13.11
CA LYS A 456 15.07 24.02 14.11
C LYS A 456 15.44 25.46 13.85
#